data_2c7789d846f2af57f27077629c8003e7
#
_entry.id   2c7789d846f2af57f27077629c8003e7
#
_cell.length_a   1.000
_cell.length_b   1.000
_cell.length_c   1.000
_cell.angle_alpha   90.00
_cell.angle_beta   90.00
_cell.angle_gamma   90.00
#
_symmetry.space_group_name_H-M   'P 1'
#
loop_
_entity.id
_entity.type
_entity.pdbx_description
1 polymer ?
#
loop_
_entity_poly.entity_id
_entity_poly.type
_entity_poly.pdbx_seq_one_letter_code
_entity_poly.pdbx_strand_id
1 'polypeptide(L)'
;VTTATLDQLRAGQLAGATQLKLACGLSEFPREIFDLAETLEVLDLSGNALTSLPDDFAKLHKLRIVFASNNAFTELPAVLGACPALSMVGFKANRIRHVPAAALPRALRWLILTDNEVETLPPELGACAPLQKLMLAGNRLRALPETMAACTRLELLRIAANQFEALPEWLLRLPRLAWLAYAGNPFNAARERAAQASTPVPDIDWHTLALGQTLGEGASGVIHRATRLLRDGHPAEAVAVKLFKGAVTSDGLPDLEMAACLQAGAHPNLIPVLGKVTGHPLDEHGLVMALIDPAFGNLAGPPSLASCTRDIYAPDVRFDRSIALRLARGMASAARHLHARGIMHGDLYAHNILHDGAGHALLGDFGAASFHDAGDTARARAFERIEVRAFGCLLEELAARTVNADPAMHALVGECLSEPGEQRPTFEAIVGRLDAMGAEAA
;
A
#
# COMPACT_ATOMS: atom_id res chain seq x y z
N VAL A 1 -8.15 -18.66 -0.46
CA VAL A 1 -7.63 -20.03 -0.28
C VAL A 1 -8.19 -20.57 1.03
N THR A 2 -8.93 -21.69 0.96
CA THR A 2 -9.43 -22.36 2.17
C THR A 2 -8.26 -23.03 2.89
N THR A 3 -8.21 -22.91 4.23
CA THR A 3 -7.17 -23.57 5.02
C THR A 3 -7.44 -25.08 5.04
N ALA A 4 -6.45 -25.86 4.56
CA ALA A 4 -6.49 -27.31 4.61
C ALA A 4 -5.84 -27.82 5.91
N THR A 5 -6.11 -29.07 6.26
CA THR A 5 -5.45 -29.74 7.39
C THR A 5 -4.31 -30.63 6.90
N LEU A 6 -3.34 -30.87 7.77
CA LEU A 6 -2.24 -31.78 7.49
C LEU A 6 -2.73 -33.24 7.27
N ASP A 7 -3.79 -33.62 7.99
CA ASP A 7 -4.41 -34.95 7.84
C ASP A 7 -5.08 -35.13 6.47
N GLN A 8 -5.75 -34.10 5.94
CA GLN A 8 -6.30 -34.12 4.58
C GLN A 8 -5.21 -34.28 3.53
N LEU A 9 -4.07 -33.57 3.71
CA LEU A 9 -2.91 -33.69 2.82
C LEU A 9 -2.35 -35.12 2.86
N ARG A 10 -2.10 -35.67 4.05
CA ARG A 10 -1.58 -37.04 4.27
C ARG A 10 -2.51 -38.12 3.77
N ALA A 11 -3.81 -37.90 3.86
CA ALA A 11 -4.84 -38.80 3.33
C ALA A 11 -4.99 -38.74 1.80
N GLY A 12 -4.23 -37.90 1.10
CA GLY A 12 -4.30 -37.74 -0.36
C GLY A 12 -5.61 -37.02 -0.84
N GLN A 13 -6.39 -36.47 0.08
CA GLN A 13 -7.68 -35.83 -0.23
C GLN A 13 -7.52 -34.52 -1.03
N LEU A 14 -6.30 -34.00 -1.12
CA LEU A 14 -5.96 -32.76 -1.83
C LEU A 14 -5.33 -33.01 -3.21
N ALA A 15 -5.38 -34.25 -3.72
CA ALA A 15 -4.84 -34.58 -5.03
C ALA A 15 -5.42 -33.66 -6.13
N GLY A 16 -4.53 -33.09 -6.96
CA GLY A 16 -4.92 -32.16 -8.01
C GLY A 16 -5.16 -30.70 -7.56
N ALA A 17 -4.97 -30.38 -6.28
CA ALA A 17 -5.11 -29.02 -5.79
C ALA A 17 -4.09 -28.08 -6.46
N THR A 18 -4.56 -26.92 -6.93
CA THR A 18 -3.72 -25.85 -7.48
C THR A 18 -3.33 -24.82 -6.41
N GLN A 19 -4.00 -24.80 -5.28
CA GLN A 19 -3.76 -23.89 -4.16
C GLN A 19 -3.80 -24.68 -2.85
N LEU A 20 -2.82 -24.43 -1.98
CA LEU A 20 -2.73 -25.04 -0.66
C LEU A 20 -2.39 -24.00 0.39
N LYS A 21 -3.16 -23.97 1.48
CA LYS A 21 -2.87 -23.20 2.68
C LYS A 21 -2.84 -24.13 3.89
N LEU A 22 -1.73 -24.14 4.61
CA LEU A 22 -1.53 -24.87 5.85
C LEU A 22 -1.06 -23.91 6.96
N ALA A 23 -1.88 -23.78 8.01
CA ALA A 23 -1.58 -22.98 9.20
C ALA A 23 -1.95 -23.81 10.42
N CYS A 24 -1.07 -24.72 10.83
CA CYS A 24 -1.33 -25.73 11.85
C CYS A 24 -0.10 -25.97 12.77
N GLY A 25 0.74 -24.93 12.97
CA GLY A 25 1.88 -24.98 13.87
C GLY A 25 3.05 -25.83 13.35
N LEU A 26 3.22 -25.89 12.02
CA LEU A 26 4.30 -26.66 11.40
C LEU A 26 5.68 -26.14 11.83
N SER A 27 6.53 -27.00 12.35
CA SER A 27 7.97 -26.75 12.58
C SER A 27 8.86 -27.25 11.45
N GLU A 28 8.35 -28.16 10.61
CA GLU A 28 9.03 -28.74 9.47
C GLU A 28 8.12 -28.73 8.24
N PHE A 29 8.70 -28.66 7.05
CA PHE A 29 7.98 -28.71 5.79
C PHE A 29 7.39 -30.10 5.55
N PRO A 30 6.04 -30.24 5.38
CA PRO A 30 5.42 -31.53 5.10
C PRO A 30 5.81 -32.05 3.71
N ARG A 31 6.47 -33.23 3.67
CA ARG A 31 6.97 -33.80 2.41
C ARG A 31 5.85 -34.21 1.46
N GLU A 32 4.66 -34.45 1.98
CA GLU A 32 3.44 -34.79 1.25
C GLU A 32 2.98 -33.67 0.31
N ILE A 33 3.45 -32.43 0.48
CA ILE A 33 3.20 -31.32 -0.45
C ILE A 33 3.75 -31.64 -1.84
N PHE A 34 4.80 -32.43 -1.95
CA PHE A 34 5.37 -32.85 -3.24
C PHE A 34 4.46 -33.74 -4.07
N ASP A 35 3.47 -34.41 -3.46
CA ASP A 35 2.45 -35.17 -4.18
C ASP A 35 1.57 -34.26 -5.06
N LEU A 36 1.61 -32.94 -4.82
CA LEU A 36 0.91 -31.91 -5.59
C LEU A 36 1.79 -31.22 -6.64
N ALA A 37 3.03 -31.69 -6.87
CA ALA A 37 4.00 -31.00 -7.73
C ALA A 37 3.49 -30.72 -9.16
N GLU A 38 2.63 -31.59 -9.69
CA GLU A 38 2.06 -31.48 -11.03
C GLU A 38 0.92 -30.44 -11.15
N THR A 39 0.41 -29.92 -10.02
CA THR A 39 -0.77 -29.05 -10.04
C THR A 39 -0.63 -27.78 -9.20
N LEU A 40 0.21 -27.79 -8.15
CA LEU A 40 0.29 -26.71 -7.15
C LEU A 40 0.91 -25.44 -7.74
N GLU A 41 0.12 -24.36 -7.78
CA GLU A 41 0.54 -23.04 -8.23
C GLU A 41 0.70 -22.04 -7.07
N VAL A 42 -0.08 -22.19 -6.00
CA VAL A 42 -0.05 -21.28 -4.84
C VAL A 42 0.11 -22.06 -3.56
N LEU A 43 1.16 -21.76 -2.79
CA LEU A 43 1.45 -22.35 -1.50
C LEU A 43 1.49 -21.28 -0.42
N ASP A 44 0.61 -21.35 0.57
CA ASP A 44 0.59 -20.50 1.75
C ASP A 44 0.89 -21.32 3.01
N LEU A 45 2.08 -21.11 3.56
CA LEU A 45 2.59 -21.69 4.80
C LEU A 45 2.66 -20.65 5.93
N SER A 46 1.93 -19.55 5.81
CA SER A 46 1.95 -18.48 6.81
C SER A 46 1.35 -18.94 8.14
N GLY A 47 1.85 -18.37 9.26
CA GLY A 47 1.34 -18.67 10.60
C GLY A 47 1.81 -20.03 11.15
N ASN A 48 3.05 -20.43 10.84
CA ASN A 48 3.68 -21.64 11.35
C ASN A 48 4.97 -21.31 12.12
N ALA A 49 5.80 -22.31 12.37
CA ALA A 49 7.09 -22.19 13.05
C ALA A 49 8.26 -22.69 12.17
N LEU A 50 8.12 -22.57 10.86
CA LEU A 50 9.13 -23.04 9.90
C LEU A 50 10.40 -22.19 9.97
N THR A 51 11.56 -22.85 9.85
CA THR A 51 12.87 -22.19 9.80
C THR A 51 13.59 -22.40 8.47
N SER A 52 13.17 -23.40 7.66
CA SER A 52 13.77 -23.73 6.38
C SER A 52 12.76 -24.34 5.41
N LEU A 53 13.11 -24.37 4.14
CA LEU A 53 12.47 -25.17 3.10
C LEU A 53 13.43 -26.30 2.67
N PRO A 54 12.92 -27.44 2.20
CA PRO A 54 13.78 -28.58 1.80
C PRO A 54 14.58 -28.27 0.53
N ASP A 55 15.75 -28.85 0.38
CA ASP A 55 16.66 -28.63 -0.76
C ASP A 55 16.03 -28.95 -2.11
N ASP A 56 15.10 -29.88 -2.14
CA ASP A 56 14.38 -30.30 -3.35
C ASP A 56 13.06 -29.56 -3.57
N PHE A 57 12.87 -28.39 -2.90
CA PHE A 57 11.66 -27.55 -3.02
C PHE A 57 11.32 -27.20 -4.48
N ALA A 58 12.32 -27.10 -5.36
CA ALA A 58 12.13 -26.83 -6.79
C ALA A 58 11.41 -27.97 -7.55
N LYS A 59 11.15 -29.14 -6.92
CA LYS A 59 10.23 -30.15 -7.45
C LYS A 59 8.82 -29.60 -7.65
N LEU A 60 8.44 -28.58 -6.90
CA LEU A 60 7.18 -27.83 -7.09
C LEU A 60 7.31 -26.90 -8.31
N HIS A 61 7.56 -27.49 -9.48
CA HIS A 61 7.95 -26.76 -10.69
C HIS A 61 6.84 -25.85 -11.29
N LYS A 62 5.57 -26.07 -10.91
CA LYS A 62 4.45 -25.20 -11.27
C LYS A 62 4.16 -24.09 -10.27
N LEU A 63 4.89 -24.06 -9.14
CA LEU A 63 4.67 -23.09 -8.08
C LEU A 63 4.99 -21.67 -8.57
N ARG A 64 4.00 -20.81 -8.54
CA ARG A 64 4.05 -19.39 -8.94
C ARG A 64 4.11 -18.46 -7.77
N ILE A 65 3.51 -18.85 -6.65
CA ILE A 65 3.34 -18.01 -5.47
C ILE A 65 3.65 -18.83 -4.22
N VAL A 66 4.53 -18.29 -3.35
CA VAL A 66 4.79 -18.83 -2.01
C VAL A 66 4.64 -17.74 -0.97
N PHE A 67 3.86 -18.00 0.07
CA PHE A 67 3.78 -17.21 1.29
C PHE A 67 4.19 -18.05 2.49
N ALA A 68 5.10 -17.51 3.30
CA ALA A 68 5.56 -18.07 4.57
C ALA A 68 5.71 -16.97 5.63
N SER A 69 4.72 -16.06 5.68
CA SER A 69 4.68 -14.98 6.66
C SER A 69 4.42 -15.51 8.06
N ASN A 70 4.85 -14.76 9.10
CA ASN A 70 4.68 -15.20 10.50
C ASN A 70 5.25 -16.62 10.73
N ASN A 71 6.53 -16.79 10.43
CA ASN A 71 7.33 -18.00 10.68
C ASN A 71 8.63 -17.61 11.41
N ALA A 72 9.61 -18.50 11.43
CA ALA A 72 10.88 -18.33 12.15
C ALA A 72 12.11 -18.35 11.22
N PHE A 73 11.97 -18.00 9.95
CA PHE A 73 13.09 -17.94 9.01
C PHE A 73 14.07 -16.82 9.40
N THR A 74 15.38 -17.14 9.39
CA THR A 74 16.47 -16.19 9.62
C THR A 74 17.20 -15.80 8.33
N GLU A 75 16.97 -16.53 7.24
CA GLU A 75 17.49 -16.29 5.91
C GLU A 75 16.40 -16.57 4.88
N LEU A 76 16.36 -15.83 3.78
CA LEU A 76 15.48 -16.17 2.66
C LEU A 76 16.01 -17.45 1.99
N PRO A 77 15.19 -18.55 1.90
CA PRO A 77 15.68 -19.84 1.43
C PRO A 77 16.24 -19.80 0.01
N ALA A 78 17.50 -20.18 -0.17
CA ALA A 78 18.20 -20.15 -1.46
C ALA A 78 17.51 -21.03 -2.53
N VAL A 79 16.79 -22.07 -2.11
CA VAL A 79 16.06 -23.00 -2.99
C VAL A 79 14.95 -22.34 -3.80
N LEU A 80 14.45 -21.16 -3.36
CA LEU A 80 13.41 -20.39 -4.08
C LEU A 80 13.87 -19.98 -5.48
N GLY A 81 15.14 -19.60 -5.64
CA GLY A 81 15.67 -19.17 -6.93
C GLY A 81 15.76 -20.29 -7.98
N ALA A 82 15.71 -21.55 -7.54
CA ALA A 82 15.66 -22.70 -8.44
C ALA A 82 14.25 -23.03 -8.96
N CYS A 83 13.19 -22.36 -8.43
CA CYS A 83 11.81 -22.58 -8.84
C CYS A 83 11.50 -21.81 -10.14
N PRO A 84 11.28 -22.47 -11.29
CA PRO A 84 11.29 -21.81 -12.59
C PRO A 84 10.09 -20.89 -12.84
N ALA A 85 8.94 -21.21 -12.24
CA ALA A 85 7.69 -20.47 -12.40
C ALA A 85 7.41 -19.45 -11.27
N LEU A 86 8.25 -19.43 -10.22
CA LEU A 86 8.01 -18.66 -9.02
C LEU A 86 8.17 -17.15 -9.31
N SER A 87 7.11 -16.41 -9.12
CA SER A 87 7.03 -14.98 -9.41
C SER A 87 6.64 -14.11 -8.22
N MET A 88 6.06 -14.71 -7.18
CA MET A 88 5.68 -14.02 -5.95
C MET A 88 6.22 -14.76 -4.73
N VAL A 89 6.94 -14.01 -3.87
CA VAL A 89 7.59 -14.53 -2.67
C VAL A 89 7.23 -13.62 -1.50
N GLY A 90 6.59 -14.14 -0.46
CA GLY A 90 6.17 -13.39 0.70
C GLY A 90 6.60 -14.05 2.02
N PHE A 91 7.52 -13.39 2.74
CA PHE A 91 8.05 -13.82 4.04
C PHE A 91 7.94 -12.71 5.08
N LYS A 92 6.79 -12.03 5.13
CA LYS A 92 6.51 -10.98 6.12
C LYS A 92 6.58 -11.53 7.55
N ALA A 93 7.02 -10.69 8.51
CA ALA A 93 7.07 -11.01 9.93
C ALA A 93 7.81 -12.32 10.22
N ASN A 94 9.08 -12.35 9.83
CA ASN A 94 10.07 -13.36 10.16
C ASN A 94 11.27 -12.70 10.90
N ARG A 95 12.42 -13.35 10.88
CA ARG A 95 13.69 -12.85 11.47
C ARG A 95 14.80 -12.83 10.42
N ILE A 96 14.43 -12.61 9.16
CA ILE A 96 15.36 -12.71 8.02
C ILE A 96 16.37 -11.57 8.12
N ARG A 97 17.66 -11.92 8.16
CA ARG A 97 18.80 -11.00 8.14
C ARG A 97 19.54 -11.01 6.81
N HIS A 98 19.50 -12.15 6.13
CA HIS A 98 20.23 -12.38 4.91
C HIS A 98 19.31 -12.76 3.76
N VAL A 99 19.53 -12.13 2.60
CA VAL A 99 18.85 -12.41 1.33
C VAL A 99 19.93 -12.85 0.33
N PRO A 100 20.20 -14.17 0.18
CA PRO A 100 21.20 -14.62 -0.77
C PRO A 100 20.75 -14.40 -2.21
N ALA A 101 21.68 -14.07 -3.11
CA ALA A 101 21.39 -13.92 -4.54
C ALA A 101 20.72 -15.16 -5.14
N ALA A 102 21.12 -16.35 -4.67
CA ALA A 102 20.54 -17.63 -5.09
C ALA A 102 19.05 -17.78 -4.72
N ALA A 103 18.51 -16.97 -3.80
CA ALA A 103 17.10 -17.03 -3.42
C ALA A 103 16.17 -16.27 -4.39
N LEU A 104 16.71 -15.53 -5.35
CA LEU A 104 15.94 -14.67 -6.26
C LEU A 104 15.51 -15.44 -7.52
N PRO A 105 14.20 -15.75 -7.69
CA PRO A 105 13.72 -16.37 -8.91
C PRO A 105 13.85 -15.43 -10.11
N ARG A 106 14.20 -15.96 -11.28
CA ARG A 106 14.29 -15.14 -12.52
C ARG A 106 12.98 -14.47 -12.92
N ALA A 107 11.84 -15.09 -12.59
CA ALA A 107 10.51 -14.58 -12.86
C ALA A 107 9.96 -13.68 -11.72
N LEU A 108 10.79 -13.30 -10.75
CA LEU A 108 10.36 -12.55 -9.57
C LEU A 108 9.70 -11.22 -9.95
N ARG A 109 8.42 -11.13 -9.64
CA ARG A 109 7.55 -9.99 -9.89
C ARG A 109 7.17 -9.25 -8.61
N TRP A 110 7.05 -9.99 -7.50
CA TRP A 110 6.64 -9.45 -6.22
C TRP A 110 7.43 -10.10 -5.08
N LEU A 111 8.14 -9.27 -4.29
CA LEU A 111 8.88 -9.69 -3.10
C LEU A 111 8.37 -8.94 -1.87
N ILE A 112 7.99 -9.69 -0.83
CA ILE A 112 7.53 -9.16 0.45
C ILE A 112 8.44 -9.68 1.55
N LEU A 113 9.22 -8.78 2.15
CA LEU A 113 10.07 -9.01 3.31
C LEU A 113 9.78 -8.01 4.44
N THR A 114 8.56 -7.45 4.45
CA THR A 114 8.11 -6.52 5.50
C THR A 114 8.28 -7.14 6.89
N ASP A 115 8.69 -6.33 7.88
CA ASP A 115 8.84 -6.73 9.27
C ASP A 115 9.81 -7.91 9.42
N ASN A 116 11.08 -7.64 9.08
CA ASN A 116 12.22 -8.54 9.20
C ASN A 116 13.43 -7.77 9.74
N GLU A 117 14.62 -8.37 9.67
CA GLU A 117 15.87 -7.80 10.16
C GLU A 117 16.92 -7.61 9.03
N VAL A 118 16.46 -7.44 7.78
CA VAL A 118 17.34 -7.36 6.60
C VAL A 118 18.18 -6.08 6.66
N GLU A 119 19.50 -6.22 6.58
CA GLU A 119 20.45 -5.10 6.61
C GLU A 119 20.92 -4.72 5.20
N THR A 120 21.01 -5.69 4.30
CA THR A 120 21.47 -5.50 2.92
C THR A 120 20.70 -6.37 1.95
N LEU A 121 20.58 -5.92 0.69
CA LEU A 121 20.04 -6.69 -0.41
C LEU A 121 21.15 -7.03 -1.42
N PRO A 122 21.10 -8.20 -2.06
CA PRO A 122 22.09 -8.59 -3.04
C PRO A 122 21.96 -7.74 -4.32
N PRO A 123 23.08 -7.35 -4.97
CA PRO A 123 23.05 -6.56 -6.19
C PRO A 123 22.34 -7.29 -7.35
N GLU A 124 22.25 -8.61 -7.31
CA GLU A 124 21.52 -9.43 -8.28
C GLU A 124 20.00 -9.13 -8.32
N LEU A 125 19.46 -8.45 -7.30
CA LEU A 125 18.08 -7.99 -7.32
C LEU A 125 17.82 -7.03 -8.51
N GLY A 126 18.84 -6.27 -8.92
CA GLY A 126 18.77 -5.42 -10.11
C GLY A 126 18.62 -6.20 -11.43
N ALA A 127 18.93 -7.49 -11.45
CA ALA A 127 18.71 -8.36 -12.61
C ALA A 127 17.27 -8.94 -12.69
N CYS A 128 16.44 -8.71 -11.66
CA CYS A 128 15.04 -9.14 -11.65
C CYS A 128 14.18 -8.21 -12.52
N ALA A 129 14.34 -8.29 -13.85
CA ALA A 129 13.67 -7.40 -14.80
C ALA A 129 12.13 -7.39 -14.69
N PRO A 130 11.42 -8.48 -14.28
CA PRO A 130 9.97 -8.47 -14.08
C PRO A 130 9.51 -7.80 -12.77
N LEU A 131 10.42 -7.38 -11.87
CA LEU A 131 10.07 -6.88 -10.54
C LEU A 131 9.15 -5.66 -10.61
N GLN A 132 7.93 -5.80 -10.11
CA GLN A 132 6.89 -4.76 -10.05
C GLN A 132 6.63 -4.26 -8.64
N LYS A 133 6.69 -5.14 -7.63
CA LYS A 133 6.33 -4.82 -6.24
C LYS A 133 7.39 -5.30 -5.27
N LEU A 134 7.90 -4.37 -4.45
CA LEU A 134 8.93 -4.65 -3.46
C LEU A 134 8.53 -4.03 -2.12
N MET A 135 8.31 -4.89 -1.12
CA MET A 135 7.83 -4.49 0.20
C MET A 135 8.86 -4.87 1.26
N LEU A 136 9.54 -3.85 1.79
CA LEU A 136 10.69 -3.96 2.70
C LEU A 136 10.50 -3.11 3.98
N ALA A 137 9.28 -2.61 4.24
CA ALA A 137 9.03 -1.80 5.44
C ALA A 137 9.38 -2.56 6.72
N GLY A 138 9.91 -1.86 7.73
CA GLY A 138 10.27 -2.48 9.02
C GLY A 138 11.47 -3.42 8.94
N ASN A 139 12.54 -2.98 8.28
CA ASN A 139 13.82 -3.67 8.21
C ASN A 139 14.96 -2.79 8.74
N ARG A 140 16.21 -3.17 8.49
CA ARG A 140 17.41 -2.45 8.93
C ARG A 140 18.25 -1.95 7.75
N LEU A 141 17.63 -1.78 6.58
CA LEU A 141 18.31 -1.36 5.36
C LEU A 141 18.85 0.05 5.45
N ARG A 142 20.10 0.25 5.04
CA ARG A 142 20.74 1.57 4.96
C ARG A 142 20.84 2.10 3.54
N ALA A 143 20.78 1.22 2.56
CA ALA A 143 20.82 1.55 1.14
C ALA A 143 20.09 0.48 0.31
N LEU A 144 19.69 0.85 -0.90
CA LEU A 144 19.30 -0.09 -1.96
C LEU A 144 20.50 -0.28 -2.90
N PRO A 145 20.68 -1.50 -3.47
CA PRO A 145 21.72 -1.73 -4.48
C PRO A 145 21.57 -0.79 -5.68
N GLU A 146 22.64 -0.17 -6.14
CA GLU A 146 22.65 0.72 -7.32
C GLU A 146 22.18 0.00 -8.59
N THR A 147 22.39 -1.32 -8.67
CA THR A 147 21.93 -2.17 -9.77
C THR A 147 20.41 -2.15 -9.95
N MET A 148 19.65 -1.82 -8.89
CA MET A 148 18.18 -1.71 -8.95
C MET A 148 17.70 -0.53 -9.82
N ALA A 149 18.58 0.38 -10.24
CA ALA A 149 18.28 1.35 -11.29
C ALA A 149 17.82 0.66 -12.61
N ALA A 150 18.17 -0.61 -12.81
CA ALA A 150 17.72 -1.42 -13.95
C ALA A 150 16.31 -2.03 -13.77
N CYS A 151 15.70 -1.94 -12.56
CA CYS A 151 14.35 -2.44 -12.30
C CYS A 151 13.28 -1.49 -12.87
N THR A 152 13.29 -1.27 -14.18
CA THR A 152 12.43 -0.28 -14.86
C THR A 152 10.93 -0.61 -14.80
N ARG A 153 10.56 -1.82 -14.38
CA ARG A 153 9.17 -2.24 -14.16
C ARG A 153 8.68 -2.04 -12.75
N LEU A 154 9.53 -1.55 -11.82
CA LEU A 154 9.13 -1.35 -10.43
C LEU A 154 8.08 -0.23 -10.32
N GLU A 155 6.92 -0.59 -9.81
CA GLU A 155 5.74 0.28 -9.68
C GLU A 155 5.45 0.63 -8.21
N LEU A 156 5.65 -0.33 -7.29
CA LEU A 156 5.42 -0.13 -5.86
C LEU A 156 6.68 -0.47 -5.06
N LEU A 157 7.10 0.47 -4.20
CA LEU A 157 8.21 0.30 -3.27
C LEU A 157 7.82 0.76 -1.86
N ARG A 158 7.94 -0.13 -0.89
CA ARG A 158 7.74 0.13 0.54
C ARG A 158 9.06 -0.02 1.28
N ILE A 159 9.67 1.08 1.68
CA ILE A 159 10.94 1.13 2.44
C ILE A 159 10.80 1.95 3.73
N ALA A 160 9.58 2.15 4.19
CA ALA A 160 9.31 2.82 5.46
C ALA A 160 9.92 2.06 6.64
N ALA A 161 10.19 2.76 7.75
CA ALA A 161 10.74 2.16 8.98
C ALA A 161 12.02 1.34 8.72
N ASN A 162 12.99 1.94 8.07
CA ASN A 162 14.33 1.40 7.82
C ASN A 162 15.40 2.36 8.37
N GLN A 163 16.64 2.26 7.92
CA GLN A 163 17.78 3.06 8.39
C GLN A 163 18.45 3.87 7.27
N PHE A 164 17.68 4.28 6.25
CA PHE A 164 18.21 5.08 5.15
C PHE A 164 18.62 6.47 5.63
N GLU A 165 19.85 6.88 5.31
CA GLU A 165 20.35 8.23 5.54
C GLU A 165 20.08 9.17 4.35
N ALA A 166 19.77 8.62 3.18
CA ALA A 166 19.33 9.32 1.97
C ALA A 166 18.59 8.38 1.04
N LEU A 167 17.72 8.92 0.17
CA LEU A 167 17.18 8.16 -0.96
C LEU A 167 18.14 8.27 -2.15
N PRO A 168 18.42 7.16 -2.86
CA PRO A 168 19.27 7.21 -4.04
C PRO A 168 18.61 7.99 -5.17
N GLU A 169 19.38 8.80 -5.88
CA GLU A 169 18.90 9.67 -6.98
C GLU A 169 18.21 8.89 -8.11
N TRP A 170 18.73 7.69 -8.42
CA TRP A 170 18.14 6.85 -9.46
C TRP A 170 16.71 6.40 -9.15
N LEU A 171 16.37 6.27 -7.86
CA LEU A 171 15.03 5.85 -7.42
C LEU A 171 13.94 6.81 -7.92
N LEU A 172 14.21 8.12 -7.83
CA LEU A 172 13.26 9.16 -8.24
C LEU A 172 13.11 9.26 -9.77
N ARG A 173 13.97 8.55 -10.52
CA ARG A 173 13.97 8.50 -11.99
C ARG A 173 13.41 7.19 -12.56
N LEU A 174 13.00 6.23 -11.69
CA LEU A 174 12.41 4.99 -12.17
C LEU A 174 11.13 5.29 -12.98
N PRO A 175 11.05 4.79 -14.23
CA PRO A 175 10.01 5.25 -15.17
C PRO A 175 8.60 4.82 -14.75
N ARG A 176 8.46 3.74 -13.98
CA ARG A 176 7.16 3.18 -13.60
C ARG A 176 6.82 3.28 -12.12
N LEU A 177 7.72 3.83 -11.31
CA LEU A 177 7.43 4.02 -9.89
C LEU A 177 6.23 4.97 -9.72
N ALA A 178 5.22 4.49 -8.99
CA ALA A 178 3.95 5.18 -8.76
C ALA A 178 3.61 5.24 -7.27
N TRP A 179 3.89 4.17 -6.53
CA TRP A 179 3.52 4.04 -5.12
C TRP A 179 4.76 3.83 -4.27
N LEU A 180 5.18 4.89 -3.57
CA LEU A 180 6.40 4.93 -2.76
C LEU A 180 6.08 5.31 -1.32
N ALA A 181 6.48 4.48 -0.34
CA ALA A 181 6.45 4.83 1.08
C ALA A 181 7.85 4.72 1.69
N TYR A 182 8.30 5.79 2.35
CA TYR A 182 9.64 5.90 2.92
C TYR A 182 9.68 6.55 4.31
N ALA A 183 8.53 6.73 4.95
CA ALA A 183 8.43 7.33 6.27
C ALA A 183 9.19 6.53 7.35
N GLY A 184 9.63 7.18 8.42
CA GLY A 184 10.33 6.52 9.54
C GLY A 184 11.78 6.14 9.24
N ASN A 185 12.44 6.88 8.34
CA ASN A 185 13.87 6.73 8.04
C ASN A 185 14.69 7.92 8.62
N PRO A 186 15.96 7.71 9.00
CA PRO A 186 16.82 8.75 9.58
C PRO A 186 16.88 10.05 8.77
N PHE A 187 16.97 9.98 7.45
CA PHE A 187 17.04 11.17 6.58
C PHE A 187 15.84 12.10 6.69
N ASN A 188 14.69 11.61 7.14
CA ASN A 188 13.45 12.38 7.24
C ASN A 188 13.01 12.64 8.69
N ALA A 189 13.71 12.08 9.68
CA ALA A 189 13.31 12.07 11.10
C ALA A 189 13.12 13.47 11.71
N ALA A 190 13.90 14.46 11.30
CA ALA A 190 13.74 15.84 11.81
C ALA A 190 12.39 16.45 11.37
N ARG A 191 11.99 16.22 10.11
CA ARG A 191 10.74 16.73 9.55
C ARG A 191 9.54 15.99 10.15
N GLU A 192 9.64 14.69 10.32
CA GLU A 192 8.60 13.85 10.93
C GLU A 192 8.36 14.24 12.39
N ARG A 193 9.41 14.48 13.17
CA ARG A 193 9.28 15.02 14.53
C ARG A 193 8.63 16.40 14.56
N ALA A 194 8.98 17.28 13.63
CA ALA A 194 8.34 18.59 13.53
C ALA A 194 6.85 18.47 13.18
N ALA A 195 6.48 17.57 12.28
CA ALA A 195 5.09 17.29 11.93
C ALA A 195 4.29 16.73 13.11
N GLN A 196 4.87 15.81 13.88
CA GLN A 196 4.25 15.25 15.08
C GLN A 196 4.08 16.29 16.21
N ALA A 197 5.02 17.22 16.36
CA ALA A 197 4.99 18.26 17.39
C ALA A 197 3.99 19.38 17.07
N SER A 198 3.74 19.67 15.81
CA SER A 198 2.84 20.74 15.37
C SER A 198 1.46 20.16 15.02
N THR A 199 0.66 19.86 16.04
CA THR A 199 -0.66 19.25 15.85
C THR A 199 -1.74 20.35 15.81
N PRO A 200 -2.31 20.67 14.64
CA PRO A 200 -3.30 21.75 14.52
C PRO A 200 -4.73 21.34 14.90
N VAL A 201 -4.91 20.17 15.49
CA VAL A 201 -6.24 19.63 15.84
C VAL A 201 -6.37 19.46 17.35
N PRO A 202 -7.61 19.57 17.90
CA PRO A 202 -7.85 19.44 19.33
C PRO A 202 -7.61 18.01 19.84
N ASP A 203 -7.20 17.91 21.08
CA ASP A 203 -7.26 16.69 21.85
C ASP A 203 -8.71 16.35 22.19
N ILE A 204 -9.09 15.09 22.01
CA ILE A 204 -10.42 14.55 22.33
C ILE A 204 -10.22 13.47 23.40
N ASP A 205 -10.77 13.75 24.58
CA ASP A 205 -10.68 12.84 25.73
C ASP A 205 -11.45 11.54 25.42
N TRP A 206 -10.79 10.41 25.59
CA TRP A 206 -11.37 9.07 25.42
C TRP A 206 -12.69 8.89 26.19
N HIS A 207 -12.77 9.44 27.42
CA HIS A 207 -13.99 9.32 28.24
C HIS A 207 -15.23 10.04 27.64
N THR A 208 -15.00 10.88 26.63
CA THR A 208 -16.11 11.51 25.86
C THR A 208 -16.58 10.68 24.68
N LEU A 209 -15.93 9.56 24.41
CA LEU A 209 -16.19 8.69 23.26
C LEU A 209 -16.88 7.41 23.70
N ALA A 210 -18.05 7.12 23.19
CA ALA A 210 -18.73 5.84 23.34
C ALA A 210 -18.56 5.04 22.04
N LEU A 211 -17.67 4.05 22.04
CA LEU A 211 -17.45 3.19 20.88
C LEU A 211 -18.66 2.29 20.61
N GLY A 212 -19.01 2.18 19.34
CA GLY A 212 -20.05 1.29 18.82
C GLY A 212 -19.48 0.18 17.93
N GLN A 213 -20.19 -0.14 16.87
CA GLN A 213 -19.80 -1.20 15.93
C GLN A 213 -18.50 -0.87 15.19
N THR A 214 -17.75 -1.91 14.85
CA THR A 214 -16.60 -1.80 13.94
C THR A 214 -17.09 -1.48 12.52
N LEU A 215 -16.52 -0.45 11.92
CA LEU A 215 -16.76 -0.03 10.54
C LEU A 215 -15.79 -0.69 9.57
N GLY A 216 -14.58 -0.95 10.03
CA GLY A 216 -13.53 -1.58 9.22
C GLY A 216 -12.30 -1.91 10.06
N GLU A 217 -11.51 -2.85 9.55
CA GLU A 217 -10.25 -3.26 10.15
C GLU A 217 -9.20 -3.42 9.04
N GLY A 218 -8.07 -2.76 9.22
CA GLY A 218 -6.95 -2.79 8.31
C GLY A 218 -5.63 -3.15 9.00
N ALA A 219 -4.55 -3.09 8.25
CA ALA A 219 -3.21 -3.38 8.76
C ALA A 219 -2.78 -2.41 9.87
N SER A 220 -3.14 -1.12 9.74
CA SER A 220 -2.73 -0.06 10.67
C SER A 220 -3.67 0.15 11.85
N GLY A 221 -4.89 -0.41 11.84
CA GLY A 221 -5.83 -0.16 12.93
C GLY A 221 -7.24 -0.68 12.72
N VAL A 222 -8.10 -0.37 13.69
CA VAL A 222 -9.54 -0.66 13.65
C VAL A 222 -10.30 0.66 13.68
N ILE A 223 -11.28 0.78 12.80
CA ILE A 223 -12.17 1.93 12.75
C ILE A 223 -13.51 1.55 13.36
N HIS A 224 -13.93 2.30 14.38
CA HIS A 224 -15.19 2.13 15.06
C HIS A 224 -16.12 3.30 14.76
N ARG A 225 -17.41 3.04 14.62
CA ARG A 225 -18.42 4.06 14.83
C ARG A 225 -18.43 4.42 16.31
N ALA A 226 -18.54 5.71 16.63
CA ALA A 226 -18.60 6.19 18.00
C ALA A 226 -19.59 7.33 18.14
N THR A 227 -20.02 7.57 19.37
CA THR A 227 -20.76 8.76 19.76
C THR A 227 -19.85 9.61 20.63
N ARG A 228 -19.62 10.86 20.22
CA ARG A 228 -18.85 11.85 20.99
C ARG A 228 -19.81 12.70 21.83
N LEU A 229 -19.60 12.73 23.13
CA LEU A 229 -20.30 13.60 24.04
C LEU A 229 -19.64 14.99 23.99
N LEU A 230 -20.42 16.00 23.62
CA LEU A 230 -19.95 17.39 23.60
C LEU A 230 -20.25 18.04 24.96
N ARG A 231 -19.43 19.04 25.33
CA ARG A 231 -19.65 19.82 26.57
C ARG A 231 -20.78 20.82 26.34
N ASP A 232 -21.29 21.39 27.44
CA ASP A 232 -22.22 22.52 27.44
C ASP A 232 -23.59 22.28 26.79
N GLY A 233 -24.13 21.06 26.90
CA GLY A 233 -25.50 20.77 26.44
C GLY A 233 -25.67 20.65 24.91
N HIS A 234 -24.58 20.64 24.16
CA HIS A 234 -24.64 20.33 22.74
C HIS A 234 -25.04 18.87 22.51
N PRO A 235 -25.80 18.57 21.46
CA PRO A 235 -26.19 17.18 21.13
C PRO A 235 -24.95 16.35 20.86
N ALA A 236 -25.02 15.07 21.24
CA ALA A 236 -23.95 14.11 20.94
C ALA A 236 -23.72 14.00 19.43
N GLU A 237 -22.47 13.89 19.02
CA GLU A 237 -22.06 13.83 17.62
C GLU A 237 -21.67 12.39 17.24
N ALA A 238 -22.17 11.90 16.11
CA ALA A 238 -21.72 10.63 15.55
C ALA A 238 -20.41 10.83 14.81
N VAL A 239 -19.39 10.04 15.19
CA VAL A 239 -18.02 10.12 14.66
C VAL A 239 -17.49 8.74 14.30
N ALA A 240 -16.37 8.70 13.57
CA ALA A 240 -15.54 7.50 13.40
C ALA A 240 -14.28 7.64 14.26
N VAL A 241 -13.88 6.56 14.94
CA VAL A 241 -12.65 6.52 15.74
C VAL A 241 -11.76 5.43 15.18
N LYS A 242 -10.58 5.82 14.66
CA LYS A 242 -9.54 4.89 14.27
C LYS A 242 -8.58 4.70 15.43
N LEU A 243 -8.49 3.46 15.94
CA LEU A 243 -7.47 3.06 16.91
C LEU A 243 -6.35 2.33 16.16
N PHE A 244 -5.12 2.80 16.33
CA PHE A 244 -3.96 2.24 15.66
C PHE A 244 -3.46 0.98 16.37
N LYS A 245 -2.97 0.00 15.60
CA LYS A 245 -2.40 -1.24 16.12
C LYS A 245 -0.95 -1.41 15.67
N GLY A 246 -0.16 -2.05 16.56
CA GLY A 246 1.19 -2.49 16.27
C GLY A 246 2.19 -1.36 16.11
N ALA A 247 3.45 -1.72 15.94
CA ALA A 247 4.56 -0.80 15.78
C ALA A 247 4.91 -0.52 14.31
N VAL A 248 4.69 -1.51 13.42
CA VAL A 248 5.00 -1.43 11.97
C VAL A 248 3.89 -2.06 11.17
N THR A 249 3.49 -1.41 10.08
CA THR A 249 2.54 -1.96 9.09
C THR A 249 3.26 -2.35 7.81
N SER A 250 2.52 -2.85 6.82
CA SER A 250 3.07 -3.11 5.48
C SER A 250 3.55 -1.85 4.77
N ASP A 251 3.04 -0.68 5.15
CA ASP A 251 3.23 0.58 4.45
C ASP A 251 4.05 1.59 5.26
N GLY A 252 4.02 1.51 6.61
CA GLY A 252 4.76 2.43 7.46
C GLY A 252 4.49 2.30 8.95
N LEU A 253 4.63 3.42 9.63
CA LEU A 253 4.45 3.55 11.08
C LEU A 253 3.11 4.23 11.40
N PRO A 254 2.27 3.67 12.29
CA PRO A 254 0.98 4.25 12.66
C PRO A 254 1.06 5.68 13.16
N ASP A 255 2.09 6.04 13.94
CA ASP A 255 2.29 7.41 14.42
C ASP A 255 2.56 8.41 13.31
N LEU A 256 3.23 7.99 12.23
CA LEU A 256 3.50 8.84 11.08
C LEU A 256 2.28 8.93 10.16
N GLU A 257 1.49 7.86 10.05
CA GLU A 257 0.17 7.92 9.43
C GLU A 257 -0.72 8.96 10.13
N MET A 258 -0.78 8.89 11.46
CA MET A 258 -1.54 9.86 12.26
C MET A 258 -1.03 11.28 12.03
N ALA A 259 0.29 11.51 12.06
CA ALA A 259 0.88 12.82 11.80
C ALA A 259 0.53 13.34 10.40
N ALA A 260 0.57 12.48 9.37
CA ALA A 260 0.22 12.85 8.01
C ALA A 260 -1.26 13.25 7.88
N CYS A 261 -2.17 12.47 8.48
CA CYS A 261 -3.59 12.81 8.54
C CYS A 261 -3.84 14.20 9.16
N LEU A 262 -3.13 14.50 10.28
CA LEU A 262 -3.26 15.77 11.00
C LEU A 262 -2.70 16.94 10.19
N GLN A 263 -1.53 16.77 9.57
CA GLN A 263 -0.86 17.80 8.77
C GLN A 263 -1.53 18.02 7.40
N ALA A 264 -2.25 17.03 6.88
CA ALA A 264 -3.02 17.18 5.65
C ALA A 264 -4.05 18.32 5.77
N GLY A 265 -4.63 18.51 6.96
CA GLY A 265 -5.62 19.56 7.19
C GLY A 265 -6.92 19.34 6.42
N ALA A 266 -7.78 20.36 6.41
CA ALA A 266 -9.09 20.28 5.77
C ALA A 266 -8.99 20.41 4.24
N HIS A 267 -9.66 19.50 3.52
CA HIS A 267 -9.86 19.59 2.08
C HIS A 267 -11.16 18.86 1.70
N PRO A 268 -11.96 19.35 0.73
CA PRO A 268 -13.25 18.74 0.38
C PRO A 268 -13.18 17.26 -0.05
N ASN A 269 -12.02 16.82 -0.53
CA ASN A 269 -11.81 15.45 -1.01
C ASN A 269 -10.86 14.64 -0.09
N LEU A 270 -10.70 15.02 1.17
CA LEU A 270 -10.04 14.23 2.21
C LEU A 270 -11.04 13.88 3.31
N ILE A 271 -10.88 12.72 3.94
CA ILE A 271 -11.69 12.37 5.13
C ILE A 271 -11.34 13.35 6.26
N PRO A 272 -12.32 14.13 6.79
CA PRO A 272 -12.03 15.13 7.80
C PRO A 272 -11.60 14.52 9.13
N VAL A 273 -10.44 14.96 9.66
CA VAL A 273 -9.96 14.63 10.98
C VAL A 273 -10.44 15.68 11.98
N LEU A 274 -11.14 15.26 13.03
CA LEU A 274 -11.74 16.11 14.05
C LEU A 274 -10.84 16.31 15.26
N GLY A 275 -9.96 15.36 15.54
CA GLY A 275 -9.02 15.43 16.66
C GLY A 275 -8.24 14.16 16.92
N LYS A 276 -7.33 14.26 17.88
CA LYS A 276 -6.50 13.17 18.38
C LYS A 276 -7.10 12.61 19.68
N VAL A 277 -7.18 11.29 19.80
CA VAL A 277 -7.61 10.63 21.05
C VAL A 277 -6.54 10.81 22.11
N THR A 278 -6.96 11.19 23.35
CA THR A 278 -6.11 11.25 24.53
C THR A 278 -6.76 10.51 25.70
N GLY A 279 -5.95 10.02 26.64
CA GLY A 279 -6.44 9.33 27.82
C GLY A 279 -7.01 7.94 27.57
N HIS A 280 -6.60 7.25 26.49
CA HIS A 280 -6.99 5.86 26.24
C HIS A 280 -6.40 4.95 27.34
N PRO A 281 -7.20 4.03 27.96
CA PRO A 281 -6.78 3.25 29.13
C PRO A 281 -5.61 2.29 28.88
N LEU A 282 -5.38 1.93 27.60
CA LEU A 282 -4.24 1.09 27.17
C LEU A 282 -3.16 1.90 26.47
N ASP A 283 -3.22 3.24 26.56
CA ASP A 283 -2.29 4.17 25.88
C ASP A 283 -2.23 3.98 24.35
N GLU A 284 -3.33 3.47 23.76
CA GLU A 284 -3.43 3.34 22.31
C GLU A 284 -3.62 4.70 21.65
N HIS A 285 -2.93 4.92 20.54
CA HIS A 285 -3.08 6.12 19.73
C HIS A 285 -4.32 6.02 18.84
N GLY A 286 -5.02 7.14 18.67
CA GLY A 286 -6.21 7.16 17.84
C GLY A 286 -6.53 8.53 17.26
N LEU A 287 -7.32 8.50 16.19
CA LEU A 287 -7.91 9.67 15.53
C LEU A 287 -9.44 9.62 15.62
N VAL A 288 -10.03 10.78 15.89
CA VAL A 288 -11.47 11.00 15.71
C VAL A 288 -11.68 11.68 14.37
N MET A 289 -12.51 11.09 13.52
CA MET A 289 -12.78 11.53 12.15
C MET A 289 -14.28 11.76 11.98
N ALA A 290 -14.65 12.53 10.97
CA ALA A 290 -16.05 12.60 10.56
C ALA A 290 -16.57 11.19 10.21
N LEU A 291 -17.77 10.88 10.68
CA LEU A 291 -18.46 9.68 10.24
C LEU A 291 -18.95 9.90 8.81
N ILE A 292 -18.44 9.11 7.89
CA ILE A 292 -18.82 9.18 6.48
C ILE A 292 -20.22 8.59 6.29
N ASP A 293 -21.03 9.24 5.45
CA ASP A 293 -22.37 8.78 5.13
C ASP A 293 -22.32 7.34 4.57
N PRO A 294 -23.19 6.42 5.02
CA PRO A 294 -23.27 5.05 4.49
C PRO A 294 -23.53 4.95 2.98
N ALA A 295 -23.99 6.03 2.33
CA ALA A 295 -24.13 6.09 0.87
C ALA A 295 -22.79 6.06 0.14
N PHE A 296 -21.68 6.40 0.83
CA PHE A 296 -20.34 6.28 0.25
C PHE A 296 -19.88 4.82 0.26
N GLY A 297 -19.38 4.37 -0.88
CA GLY A 297 -18.76 3.06 -1.05
C GLY A 297 -17.33 3.17 -1.58
N ASN A 298 -16.56 2.09 -1.50
CA ASN A 298 -15.24 2.03 -2.10
C ASN A 298 -15.35 2.10 -3.63
N LEU A 299 -14.49 2.90 -4.26
CA LEU A 299 -14.46 3.06 -5.71
C LEU A 299 -14.04 1.76 -6.41
N ALA A 300 -13.14 0.99 -5.80
CA ALA A 300 -12.71 -0.33 -6.27
C ALA A 300 -12.33 -1.23 -5.10
N GLY A 301 -12.10 -2.51 -5.39
CA GLY A 301 -11.41 -3.42 -4.49
C GLY A 301 -9.88 -3.37 -4.69
N PRO A 302 -9.10 -3.84 -3.70
CA PRO A 302 -7.64 -3.82 -3.76
C PRO A 302 -7.08 -4.72 -4.87
N PRO A 303 -5.80 -4.54 -5.24
CA PRO A 303 -5.13 -5.39 -6.21
C PRO A 303 -5.19 -6.88 -5.84
N SER A 304 -5.40 -7.73 -6.85
CA SER A 304 -5.33 -9.19 -6.72
C SER A 304 -3.91 -9.72 -6.92
N LEU A 305 -3.71 -11.01 -6.67
CA LEU A 305 -2.46 -11.72 -7.01
C LEU A 305 -2.16 -11.66 -8.51
N ALA A 306 -3.19 -11.59 -9.36
CA ALA A 306 -3.03 -11.50 -10.82
C ALA A 306 -2.67 -10.08 -11.26
N SER A 307 -3.40 -9.05 -10.77
CA SER A 307 -3.18 -7.66 -11.15
C SER A 307 -1.91 -7.04 -10.53
N CYS A 308 -1.44 -7.55 -9.40
CA CYS A 308 -0.27 -7.14 -8.61
C CYS A 308 -0.37 -5.70 -8.07
N THR A 309 -0.48 -4.70 -8.93
CA THR A 309 -0.47 -3.27 -8.59
C THR A 309 -1.69 -2.52 -9.11
N ARG A 310 -2.66 -3.18 -9.73
CA ARG A 310 -3.85 -2.53 -10.30
C ARG A 310 -5.11 -2.98 -9.57
N ASP A 311 -5.97 -2.03 -9.23
CA ASP A 311 -7.22 -2.25 -8.51
C ASP A 311 -8.24 -3.08 -9.30
N ILE A 312 -9.13 -3.73 -8.60
CA ILE A 312 -10.17 -4.57 -9.15
C ILE A 312 -11.53 -3.90 -8.99
N TYR A 313 -12.12 -3.55 -10.10
CA TYR A 313 -13.49 -3.03 -10.14
C TYR A 313 -14.49 -4.15 -10.40
N ALA A 314 -15.72 -3.99 -9.91
CA ALA A 314 -16.81 -4.87 -10.31
C ALA A 314 -17.04 -4.77 -11.83
N PRO A 315 -17.35 -5.89 -12.52
CA PRO A 315 -17.39 -5.93 -13.99
C PRO A 315 -18.42 -4.98 -14.63
N ASP A 316 -19.47 -4.63 -13.89
CA ASP A 316 -20.59 -3.80 -14.31
C ASP A 316 -20.44 -2.32 -13.98
N VAL A 317 -19.37 -1.94 -13.25
CA VAL A 317 -19.14 -0.53 -12.88
C VAL A 317 -18.90 0.29 -14.16
N ARG A 318 -19.74 1.30 -14.35
CA ARG A 318 -19.66 2.30 -15.42
C ARG A 318 -19.94 3.68 -14.81
N PHE A 319 -19.30 4.69 -15.38
CA PHE A 319 -19.47 6.07 -14.96
C PHE A 319 -19.95 6.92 -16.13
N ASP A 320 -20.85 7.84 -15.85
CA ASP A 320 -21.10 8.96 -16.75
C ASP A 320 -19.85 9.84 -16.81
N ARG A 321 -19.60 10.46 -17.97
CA ARG A 321 -18.44 11.33 -18.19
C ARG A 321 -18.31 12.38 -17.09
N SER A 322 -19.39 13.03 -16.71
CA SER A 322 -19.40 14.08 -15.68
C SER A 322 -19.03 13.56 -14.29
N ILE A 323 -19.42 12.33 -13.95
CA ILE A 323 -19.07 11.65 -12.69
C ILE A 323 -17.58 11.33 -12.68
N ALA A 324 -17.07 10.70 -13.75
CA ALA A 324 -15.66 10.34 -13.86
C ALA A 324 -14.73 11.58 -13.77
N LEU A 325 -15.11 12.68 -14.42
CA LEU A 325 -14.36 13.94 -14.36
C LEU A 325 -14.37 14.53 -12.94
N ARG A 326 -15.52 14.50 -12.22
CA ARG A 326 -15.58 14.99 -10.83
C ARG A 326 -14.72 14.14 -9.90
N LEU A 327 -14.76 12.81 -10.02
CA LEU A 327 -13.90 11.88 -9.26
C LEU A 327 -12.42 12.20 -9.52
N ALA A 328 -12.01 12.24 -10.79
CA ALA A 328 -10.62 12.53 -11.17
C ALA A 328 -10.16 13.89 -10.65
N ARG A 329 -10.98 14.93 -10.84
CA ARG A 329 -10.69 16.30 -10.38
C ARG A 329 -10.54 16.37 -8.87
N GLY A 330 -11.44 15.71 -8.13
CA GLY A 330 -11.38 15.66 -6.65
C GLY A 330 -10.06 15.04 -6.17
N MET A 331 -9.63 13.94 -6.75
CA MET A 331 -8.38 13.26 -6.39
C MET A 331 -7.14 14.06 -6.80
N ALA A 332 -7.13 14.65 -7.99
CA ALA A 332 -6.04 15.54 -8.39
C ALA A 332 -5.92 16.78 -7.47
N SER A 333 -7.06 17.35 -7.06
CA SER A 333 -7.09 18.47 -6.12
C SER A 333 -6.59 18.07 -4.73
N ALA A 334 -6.97 16.89 -4.22
CA ALA A 334 -6.46 16.37 -2.95
C ALA A 334 -4.95 16.15 -3.01
N ALA A 335 -4.43 15.50 -4.04
CA ALA A 335 -3.00 15.27 -4.22
C ALA A 335 -2.22 16.59 -4.33
N ARG A 336 -2.70 17.56 -5.13
CA ARG A 336 -2.14 18.93 -5.18
C ARG A 336 -2.03 19.56 -3.80
N HIS A 337 -3.09 19.47 -3.01
CA HIS A 337 -3.16 20.02 -1.66
C HIS A 337 -2.15 19.38 -0.71
N LEU A 338 -1.97 18.06 -0.79
CA LEU A 338 -1.00 17.32 0.01
C LEU A 338 0.43 17.70 -0.38
N HIS A 339 0.77 17.71 -1.67
CA HIS A 339 2.11 18.09 -2.15
C HIS A 339 2.50 19.52 -1.78
N ALA A 340 1.54 20.47 -1.81
CA ALA A 340 1.76 21.83 -1.34
C ALA A 340 2.12 21.91 0.17
N ARG A 341 1.79 20.87 0.94
CA ARG A 341 2.13 20.71 2.36
C ARG A 341 3.35 19.83 2.61
N GLY A 342 4.04 19.41 1.55
CA GLY A 342 5.17 18.50 1.66
C GLY A 342 4.77 17.08 2.07
N ILE A 343 3.58 16.63 1.69
CA ILE A 343 3.07 15.29 1.94
C ILE A 343 2.87 14.59 0.60
N MET A 344 3.50 13.43 0.44
CA MET A 344 3.20 12.45 -0.59
C MET A 344 2.27 11.40 0.03
N HIS A 345 1.12 11.13 -0.58
CA HIS A 345 0.17 10.11 -0.08
C HIS A 345 0.77 8.70 -0.17
N GLY A 346 1.46 8.42 -1.27
CA GLY A 346 2.20 7.18 -1.49
C GLY A 346 1.34 5.95 -1.78
N ASP A 347 0.02 6.07 -1.66
CA ASP A 347 -0.95 4.97 -1.87
C ASP A 347 -2.24 5.46 -2.55
N LEU A 348 -2.08 6.33 -3.56
CA LEU A 348 -3.21 6.85 -4.34
C LEU A 348 -3.78 5.75 -5.24
N TYR A 349 -4.71 4.99 -4.68
CA TYR A 349 -5.43 3.88 -5.28
C TYR A 349 -6.94 4.08 -5.21
N ALA A 350 -7.68 3.49 -6.12
CA ALA A 350 -9.14 3.55 -6.10
C ALA A 350 -9.75 2.84 -4.88
N HIS A 351 -9.13 1.79 -4.36
CA HIS A 351 -9.63 1.11 -3.15
C HIS A 351 -9.47 1.94 -1.87
N ASN A 352 -8.65 3.00 -1.89
CA ASN A 352 -8.50 3.98 -0.80
C ASN A 352 -9.42 5.20 -1.00
N ILE A 353 -10.32 5.16 -1.98
CA ILE A 353 -11.24 6.24 -2.31
C ILE A 353 -12.66 5.80 -2.02
N LEU A 354 -13.36 6.59 -1.21
CA LEU A 354 -14.81 6.49 -1.00
C LEU A 354 -15.53 7.47 -1.93
N HIS A 355 -16.67 7.07 -2.50
CA HIS A 355 -17.48 7.94 -3.35
C HIS A 355 -18.97 7.75 -3.14
N ASP A 356 -19.75 8.81 -3.40
CA ASP A 356 -21.20 8.87 -3.20
C ASP A 356 -22.03 8.43 -4.43
N GLY A 357 -21.38 7.96 -5.49
CA GLY A 357 -22.01 7.64 -6.77
C GLY A 357 -22.35 8.86 -7.63
N ALA A 358 -22.39 10.07 -7.07
CA ALA A 358 -22.66 11.32 -7.78
C ALA A 358 -21.38 12.07 -8.20
N GLY A 359 -20.21 11.55 -7.84
CA GLY A 359 -18.90 12.07 -8.22
C GLY A 359 -18.16 12.83 -7.11
N HIS A 360 -18.73 12.97 -5.92
CA HIS A 360 -17.96 13.40 -4.76
C HIS A 360 -17.17 12.23 -4.20
N ALA A 361 -15.87 12.43 -4.00
CA ALA A 361 -14.95 11.41 -3.54
C ALA A 361 -14.07 11.90 -2.39
N LEU A 362 -13.72 10.99 -1.49
CA LEU A 362 -12.89 11.23 -0.32
C LEU A 362 -11.71 10.26 -0.36
N LEU A 363 -10.49 10.78 -0.36
CA LEU A 363 -9.27 10.01 -0.22
C LEU A 363 -9.02 9.74 1.26
N GLY A 364 -8.75 8.47 1.59
CA GLY A 364 -8.40 7.99 2.92
C GLY A 364 -7.09 7.23 2.93
N ASP A 365 -6.81 6.52 4.01
CA ASP A 365 -5.67 5.64 4.23
C ASP A 365 -4.30 6.28 3.97
N PHE A 366 -3.79 6.99 4.98
CA PHE A 366 -2.48 7.64 4.96
C PHE A 366 -1.34 6.71 5.42
N GLY A 367 -1.56 5.39 5.46
CA GLY A 367 -0.56 4.43 5.95
C GLY A 367 0.79 4.47 5.23
N ALA A 368 0.78 4.82 3.95
CA ALA A 368 1.99 4.96 3.12
C ALA A 368 2.49 6.41 3.02
N ALA A 369 1.83 7.36 3.66
CA ALA A 369 2.17 8.76 3.52
C ALA A 369 3.59 9.06 4.03
N SER A 370 4.27 9.94 3.33
CA SER A 370 5.64 10.31 3.64
C SER A 370 5.83 11.82 3.48
N PHE A 371 6.60 12.43 4.39
CA PHE A 371 6.89 13.86 4.36
C PHE A 371 8.08 14.17 3.45
N HIS A 372 8.04 15.29 2.74
CA HIS A 372 9.14 15.82 1.95
C HIS A 372 9.29 17.33 2.14
N ASP A 373 10.42 17.91 1.69
CA ASP A 373 10.62 19.35 1.70
C ASP A 373 9.92 19.99 0.50
N ALA A 374 8.84 20.72 0.76
CA ALA A 374 8.17 21.49 -0.30
C ALA A 374 9.06 22.67 -0.81
N GLY A 375 10.03 23.12 0.00
CA GLY A 375 11.00 24.16 -0.38
C GLY A 375 12.13 23.64 -1.28
N ASP A 376 12.46 22.35 -1.24
CA ASP A 376 13.33 21.68 -2.22
C ASP A 376 12.52 21.40 -3.49
N THR A 377 12.39 22.40 -4.34
CA THR A 377 11.52 22.36 -5.52
C THR A 377 11.85 21.23 -6.49
N ALA A 378 13.12 20.88 -6.65
CA ALA A 378 13.56 19.81 -7.54
C ALA A 378 13.11 18.44 -7.01
N ARG A 379 13.32 18.19 -5.72
CA ARG A 379 12.97 16.94 -5.08
C ARG A 379 11.46 16.79 -4.85
N ALA A 380 10.80 17.87 -4.44
CA ALA A 380 9.33 17.92 -4.34
C ALA A 380 8.68 17.61 -5.69
N ARG A 381 9.21 18.17 -6.78
CA ARG A 381 8.74 17.88 -8.14
C ARG A 381 8.99 16.43 -8.55
N ALA A 382 10.07 15.80 -8.11
CA ALA A 382 10.33 14.39 -8.38
C ALA A 382 9.32 13.48 -7.66
N PHE A 383 8.99 13.76 -6.39
CA PHE A 383 7.94 13.05 -5.66
C PHE A 383 6.56 13.25 -6.29
N GLU A 384 6.23 14.49 -6.68
CA GLU A 384 4.97 14.79 -7.37
C GLU A 384 4.83 13.95 -8.67
N ARG A 385 5.90 13.84 -9.47
CA ARG A 385 5.90 13.03 -10.71
C ARG A 385 5.64 11.55 -10.46
N ILE A 386 6.12 11.00 -9.34
CA ILE A 386 5.82 9.61 -8.92
C ILE A 386 4.32 9.49 -8.66
N GLU A 387 3.74 10.38 -7.87
CA GLU A 387 2.33 10.32 -7.51
C GLU A 387 1.39 10.70 -8.67
N VAL A 388 1.83 11.55 -9.60
CA VAL A 388 1.13 11.80 -10.87
C VAL A 388 0.99 10.51 -11.69
N ARG A 389 1.98 9.60 -11.63
CA ARG A 389 1.81 8.29 -12.29
C ARG A 389 0.74 7.45 -11.59
N ALA A 390 0.69 7.44 -10.26
CA ALA A 390 -0.37 6.74 -9.51
C ALA A 390 -1.75 7.30 -9.90
N PHE A 391 -1.87 8.63 -9.96
CA PHE A 391 -3.07 9.29 -10.46
C PHE A 391 -3.37 8.92 -11.92
N GLY A 392 -2.37 8.82 -12.78
CA GLY A 392 -2.50 8.37 -14.17
C GLY A 392 -3.09 6.96 -14.28
N CYS A 393 -2.68 6.04 -13.39
CA CYS A 393 -3.27 4.72 -13.28
C CYS A 393 -4.76 4.76 -12.89
N LEU A 394 -5.10 5.57 -11.89
CA LEU A 394 -6.50 5.81 -11.48
C LEU A 394 -7.31 6.41 -12.64
N LEU A 395 -6.77 7.42 -13.32
CA LEU A 395 -7.45 8.08 -14.44
C LEU A 395 -7.68 7.12 -15.63
N GLU A 396 -6.71 6.25 -15.93
CA GLU A 396 -6.85 5.18 -16.93
C GLU A 396 -7.99 4.21 -16.56
N GLU A 397 -8.08 3.81 -15.29
CA GLU A 397 -9.13 2.94 -14.77
C GLU A 397 -10.52 3.58 -14.85
N LEU A 398 -10.63 4.87 -14.56
CA LEU A 398 -11.85 5.65 -14.71
C LEU A 398 -12.23 5.79 -16.20
N ALA A 399 -11.26 6.16 -17.06
CA ALA A 399 -11.50 6.31 -18.50
C ALA A 399 -12.01 5.02 -19.16
N ALA A 400 -11.40 3.87 -18.80
CA ALA A 400 -11.81 2.56 -19.29
C ALA A 400 -13.25 2.17 -18.89
N ARG A 401 -13.82 2.82 -17.86
CA ARG A 401 -15.17 2.59 -17.35
C ARG A 401 -16.14 3.71 -17.64
N THR A 402 -15.69 4.74 -18.33
CA THR A 402 -16.53 5.89 -18.69
C THR A 402 -17.24 5.64 -20.01
N VAL A 403 -18.56 5.80 -19.99
CA VAL A 403 -19.37 5.75 -21.20
C VAL A 403 -19.02 6.97 -22.09
N ASN A 404 -18.60 6.73 -23.33
CA ASN A 404 -18.14 7.76 -24.26
C ASN A 404 -17.00 8.62 -23.67
N ALA A 405 -15.94 7.95 -23.21
CA ALA A 405 -14.76 8.63 -22.65
C ALA A 405 -14.19 9.66 -23.64
N ASP A 406 -13.90 10.84 -23.12
CA ASP A 406 -13.38 11.97 -23.86
C ASP A 406 -11.96 11.68 -24.40
N PRO A 407 -11.65 11.97 -25.66
CA PRO A 407 -10.27 11.92 -26.19
C PRO A 407 -9.28 12.74 -25.36
N ALA A 408 -9.71 13.89 -24.78
CA ALA A 408 -8.88 14.72 -23.90
C ALA A 408 -8.53 14.00 -22.60
N MET A 409 -9.44 13.18 -22.04
CA MET A 409 -9.18 12.35 -20.87
C MET A 409 -8.12 11.29 -21.17
N HIS A 410 -8.21 10.61 -22.32
CA HIS A 410 -7.19 9.65 -22.75
C HIS A 410 -5.83 10.30 -23.04
N ALA A 411 -5.81 11.50 -23.59
CA ALA A 411 -4.57 12.26 -23.79
C ALA A 411 -3.91 12.58 -22.43
N LEU A 412 -4.69 13.01 -21.43
CA LEU A 412 -4.20 13.28 -20.09
C LEU A 412 -3.67 12.01 -19.40
N VAL A 413 -4.32 10.86 -19.58
CA VAL A 413 -3.80 9.55 -19.14
C VAL A 413 -2.42 9.30 -19.71
N GLY A 414 -2.25 9.47 -21.03
CA GLY A 414 -0.96 9.26 -21.70
C GLY A 414 0.15 10.15 -21.16
N GLU A 415 -0.15 11.41 -20.85
CA GLU A 415 0.81 12.34 -20.27
C GLU A 415 1.17 11.99 -18.81
N CYS A 416 0.18 11.63 -17.97
CA CYS A 416 0.43 11.20 -16.59
C CYS A 416 1.24 9.91 -16.53
N LEU A 417 1.11 9.01 -17.50
CA LEU A 417 1.82 7.74 -17.59
C LEU A 417 3.12 7.82 -18.42
N SER A 418 3.47 9.01 -18.96
CA SER A 418 4.62 9.15 -19.85
C SER A 418 5.93 8.63 -19.24
N GLU A 419 6.75 8.05 -20.11
CA GLU A 419 8.09 7.59 -19.85
C GLU A 419 9.04 8.27 -20.86
N PRO A 420 10.00 9.13 -20.42
CA PRO A 420 10.45 9.38 -19.05
C PRO A 420 9.51 10.26 -18.22
N GLY A 421 9.56 10.08 -16.88
CA GLY A 421 8.67 10.76 -15.94
C GLY A 421 8.79 12.28 -15.86
N GLU A 422 9.90 12.86 -16.35
CA GLU A 422 10.14 14.31 -16.37
C GLU A 422 9.07 15.08 -17.19
N GLN A 423 8.44 14.42 -18.14
CA GLN A 423 7.41 15.00 -19.01
C GLN A 423 6.01 15.03 -18.37
N ARG A 424 5.80 14.35 -17.23
CA ARG A 424 4.50 14.31 -16.55
C ARG A 424 4.07 15.70 -16.11
N PRO A 425 2.77 16.06 -16.26
CA PRO A 425 2.25 17.35 -15.81
C PRO A 425 2.35 17.51 -14.28
N THR A 426 2.16 18.71 -13.75
CA THR A 426 1.95 18.95 -12.31
C THR A 426 0.49 18.67 -11.96
N PHE A 427 0.19 18.40 -10.68
CA PHE A 427 -1.22 18.36 -10.23
C PHE A 427 -1.95 19.67 -10.45
N GLU A 428 -1.26 20.80 -10.38
CA GLU A 428 -1.86 22.11 -10.76
C GLU A 428 -2.34 22.11 -12.22
N ALA A 429 -1.49 21.68 -13.15
CA ALA A 429 -1.84 21.58 -14.57
C ALA A 429 -2.97 20.55 -14.81
N ILE A 430 -2.93 19.42 -14.11
CA ILE A 430 -3.96 18.36 -14.20
C ILE A 430 -5.32 18.91 -13.77
N VAL A 431 -5.39 19.59 -12.62
CA VAL A 431 -6.64 20.18 -12.11
C VAL A 431 -7.20 21.19 -13.12
N GLY A 432 -6.37 22.10 -13.66
CA GLY A 432 -6.81 23.08 -14.64
C GLY A 432 -7.37 22.44 -15.92
N ARG A 433 -6.79 21.35 -16.39
CA ARG A 433 -7.28 20.61 -17.56
C ARG A 433 -8.60 19.88 -17.29
N LEU A 434 -8.73 19.26 -16.11
CA LEU A 434 -9.98 18.59 -15.73
C LEU A 434 -11.12 19.62 -15.53
N ASP A 435 -10.82 20.82 -15.03
CA ASP A 435 -11.79 21.92 -14.93
C ASP A 435 -12.26 22.37 -16.33
N ALA A 436 -11.35 22.49 -17.30
CA ALA A 436 -11.70 22.82 -18.68
C ALA A 436 -12.59 21.75 -19.33
N MET A 437 -12.26 20.46 -19.17
CA MET A 437 -13.09 19.34 -19.67
C MET A 437 -14.48 19.31 -19.01
N GLY A 438 -14.58 19.71 -17.73
CA GLY A 438 -15.85 19.81 -17.01
C GLY A 438 -16.75 20.95 -17.51
N ALA A 439 -16.16 22.10 -17.86
CA ALA A 439 -16.88 23.25 -18.38
C ALA A 439 -17.47 23.03 -19.78
N GLU A 440 -16.82 22.21 -20.62
CA GLU A 440 -17.33 21.83 -21.95
C GLU A 440 -18.50 20.82 -21.88
N ALA A 441 -18.73 20.23 -20.71
CA ALA A 441 -19.77 19.21 -20.49
C ALA A 441 -21.06 19.76 -19.85
N ALA A 442 -21.04 21.02 -19.39
CA ALA A 442 -22.16 21.71 -18.75
C ALA A 442 -22.92 22.58 -19.78
#